data_c17fc9a8ffe6fa994d4f6be30cb7f3b1
#
_entry.id   c17fc9a8ffe6fa994d4f6be30cb7f3b1
#
_cell.length_a   1.000
_cell.length_b   1.000
_cell.length_c   1.000
_cell.angle_alpha   90.00
_cell.angle_beta   90.00
_cell.angle_gamma   90.00
#
_symmetry.space_group_name_H-M   'P 1'
#
loop_
_entity.id
_entity.type
_entity.pdbx_description
1 polymer ?
#
loop_
_entity_poly.entity_id
_entity_poly.type
_entity_poly.pdbx_seq_one_letter_code
_entity_poly.pdbx_strand_id
1 'polypeptide(L)'
;MTTSTIRTMVPDDRKPVIQLLSDSEPWNRLGYGADDWSRIFCPLPQGRDCYVAEFEGQVAGVAIVKQKFLLGDYLELLGVAVWARQRGTGSQLLQHIETLVFQRTRNLFACVSDFNEQARAFYKKQGYQEIGPMPNFLIPGSAEILLRKTAGPARKS
;
A
#
# COMPACT_ATOMS: atom_id res chain seq x y z
N MET A 1 5.91 16.72 -17.91
CA MET A 1 5.69 15.37 -17.35
C MET A 1 4.40 15.35 -16.55
N THR A 2 3.49 14.44 -16.89
CA THR A 2 2.22 14.35 -16.20
C THR A 2 2.41 13.59 -14.90
N THR A 3 1.93 14.16 -13.78
CA THR A 3 1.97 13.52 -12.47
C THR A 3 0.59 12.95 -12.14
N SER A 4 0.56 11.95 -11.26
CA SER A 4 -0.70 11.41 -10.77
C SER A 4 -1.37 12.40 -9.81
N THR A 5 -2.70 12.41 -9.83
CA THR A 5 -3.51 13.11 -8.82
C THR A 5 -3.93 12.09 -7.77
N ILE A 6 -3.69 12.39 -6.50
CA ILE A 6 -4.05 11.50 -5.39
C ILE A 6 -5.31 12.04 -4.74
N ARG A 7 -6.28 11.17 -4.55
CA ARG A 7 -7.56 11.53 -3.92
C ARG A 7 -8.15 10.36 -3.15
N THR A 8 -9.15 10.66 -2.32
CA THR A 8 -9.91 9.62 -1.62
C THR A 8 -10.66 8.74 -2.64
N MET A 9 -10.66 7.44 -2.38
CA MET A 9 -11.37 6.48 -3.20
C MET A 9 -12.89 6.65 -3.04
N VAL A 10 -13.61 6.57 -4.15
CA VAL A 10 -15.08 6.59 -4.19
C VAL A 10 -15.60 5.26 -4.77
N PRO A 11 -16.91 4.93 -4.59
CA PRO A 11 -17.44 3.63 -5.07
C PRO A 11 -17.22 3.37 -6.55
N ASP A 12 -17.21 4.37 -7.40
CA ASP A 12 -16.99 4.20 -8.84
C ASP A 12 -15.57 3.73 -9.16
N ASP A 13 -14.64 3.87 -8.22
CA ASP A 13 -13.25 3.40 -8.40
C ASP A 13 -13.11 1.89 -8.19
N ARG A 14 -14.11 1.21 -7.64
CA ARG A 14 -14.03 -0.21 -7.28
C ARG A 14 -13.62 -1.08 -8.46
N LYS A 15 -14.30 -0.92 -9.59
CA LYS A 15 -14.04 -1.76 -10.76
C LYS A 15 -12.61 -1.63 -11.28
N PRO A 16 -12.08 -0.43 -11.56
CA PRO A 16 -10.70 -0.31 -12.01
C PRO A 16 -9.68 -0.72 -10.93
N VAL A 17 -9.97 -0.51 -9.65
CA VAL A 17 -9.10 -0.96 -8.55
C VAL A 17 -9.03 -2.50 -8.52
N ILE A 18 -10.18 -3.17 -8.56
CA ILE A 18 -10.23 -4.63 -8.56
C ILE A 18 -9.47 -5.18 -9.79
N GLN A 19 -9.62 -4.55 -10.93
CA GLN A 19 -8.93 -4.96 -12.16
C GLN A 19 -7.41 -4.84 -12.02
N LEU A 20 -6.91 -3.70 -11.55
CA LEU A 20 -5.47 -3.52 -11.41
C LEU A 20 -4.84 -4.48 -10.40
N LEU A 21 -5.54 -4.79 -9.31
CA LEU A 21 -5.03 -5.73 -8.30
C LEU A 21 -5.10 -7.17 -8.81
N SER A 22 -6.15 -7.52 -9.55
CA SER A 22 -6.29 -8.87 -10.13
C SER A 22 -5.21 -9.17 -11.19
N ASP A 23 -4.68 -8.14 -11.81
CA ASP A 23 -3.65 -8.27 -12.84
C ASP A 23 -2.22 -8.12 -12.28
N SER A 24 -2.05 -8.06 -10.96
CA SER A 24 -0.78 -7.64 -10.36
C SER A 24 -0.18 -8.69 -9.44
N GLU A 25 1.16 -8.77 -9.46
CA GLU A 25 1.93 -9.44 -8.43
C GLU A 25 2.18 -8.46 -7.27
N PRO A 26 2.36 -8.92 -6.04
CA PRO A 26 2.52 -10.31 -5.60
C PRO A 26 1.20 -11.05 -5.34
N TRP A 27 0.07 -10.38 -5.51
CA TRP A 27 -1.23 -10.92 -5.09
C TRP A 27 -1.64 -12.16 -5.89
N ASN A 28 -1.32 -12.23 -7.17
CA ASN A 28 -1.58 -13.42 -7.96
C ASN A 28 -0.84 -14.63 -7.39
N ARG A 29 0.43 -14.47 -7.06
CA ARG A 29 1.24 -15.53 -6.44
C ARG A 29 0.72 -15.92 -5.06
N LEU A 30 0.16 -14.93 -4.31
CA LEU A 30 -0.41 -15.17 -2.99
C LEU A 30 -1.81 -15.78 -3.06
N GLY A 31 -2.39 -15.95 -4.25
CA GLY A 31 -3.67 -16.61 -4.44
C GLY A 31 -4.89 -15.68 -4.39
N TYR A 32 -4.70 -14.37 -4.41
CA TYR A 32 -5.80 -13.42 -4.45
C TYR A 32 -6.38 -13.33 -5.85
N GLY A 33 -7.69 -13.51 -5.96
CA GLY A 33 -8.42 -13.35 -7.21
C GLY A 33 -9.44 -12.23 -7.15
N ALA A 34 -10.17 -12.03 -8.26
CA ALA A 34 -11.15 -10.96 -8.38
C ALA A 34 -12.24 -11.02 -7.29
N ASP A 35 -12.65 -12.23 -6.89
CA ASP A 35 -13.65 -12.39 -5.84
C ASP A 35 -13.17 -11.92 -4.48
N ASP A 36 -11.90 -12.15 -4.17
CA ASP A 36 -11.29 -11.66 -2.93
C ASP A 36 -11.29 -10.14 -2.89
N TRP A 37 -10.86 -9.52 -3.98
CA TRP A 37 -10.85 -8.06 -4.09
C TRP A 37 -12.25 -7.47 -4.04
N SER A 38 -13.23 -8.14 -4.67
CA SER A 38 -14.63 -7.71 -4.60
C SER A 38 -15.14 -7.70 -3.16
N ARG A 39 -14.80 -8.70 -2.36
CA ARG A 39 -15.20 -8.74 -0.94
C ARG A 39 -14.53 -7.62 -0.14
N ILE A 40 -13.30 -7.27 -0.46
CA ILE A 40 -12.58 -6.20 0.24
C ILE A 40 -13.18 -4.81 -0.09
N PHE A 41 -13.56 -4.58 -1.35
CA PHE A 41 -13.97 -3.25 -1.82
C PHE A 41 -15.49 -3.07 -1.99
N CYS A 42 -16.28 -4.10 -1.78
CA CYS A 42 -17.75 -4.02 -1.92
C CYS A 42 -18.45 -4.51 -0.63
N PRO A 43 -18.82 -3.61 0.28
CA PRO A 43 -18.66 -2.15 0.26
C PRO A 43 -17.20 -1.72 0.44
N LEU A 44 -16.94 -0.43 0.27
CA LEU A 44 -15.61 0.12 0.54
C LEU A 44 -15.22 -0.16 1.99
N PRO A 45 -13.93 -0.44 2.27
CA PRO A 45 -13.49 -0.79 3.63
C PRO A 45 -13.84 0.31 4.63
N GLN A 46 -14.54 -0.08 5.70
CA GLN A 46 -14.88 0.84 6.79
C GLN A 46 -13.76 0.87 7.81
N GLY A 47 -13.57 2.05 8.44
CA GLY A 47 -12.48 2.24 9.39
C GLY A 47 -11.11 2.24 8.75
N ARG A 48 -11.06 2.47 7.46
CA ARG A 48 -9.83 2.57 6.67
C ARG A 48 -9.85 3.82 5.83
N ASP A 49 -8.66 4.38 5.60
CA ASP A 49 -8.48 5.47 4.64
C ASP A 49 -8.04 4.85 3.31
N CYS A 50 -8.85 5.01 2.28
CA CYS A 50 -8.56 4.46 0.96
C CYS A 50 -8.29 5.60 -0.02
N TYR A 51 -7.18 5.51 -0.74
CA TYR A 51 -6.74 6.52 -1.71
C TYR A 51 -6.54 5.88 -3.07
N VAL A 52 -6.78 6.65 -4.12
CA VAL A 52 -6.44 6.26 -5.48
C VAL A 52 -5.55 7.32 -6.11
N ALA A 53 -4.68 6.86 -6.99
CA ALA A 53 -3.91 7.72 -7.87
C ALA A 53 -4.55 7.69 -9.24
N GLU A 54 -4.83 8.87 -9.79
CA GLU A 54 -5.35 9.04 -11.15
C GLU A 54 -4.25 9.58 -12.06
N PHE A 55 -4.11 8.97 -13.21
CA PHE A 55 -3.19 9.40 -14.25
C PHE A 55 -3.96 9.46 -15.56
N GLU A 56 -4.05 10.68 -16.14
CA GLU A 56 -4.79 10.90 -17.39
C GLU A 56 -6.22 10.35 -17.36
N GLY A 57 -6.92 10.58 -16.24
CA GLY A 57 -8.31 10.15 -16.06
C GLY A 57 -8.51 8.67 -15.75
N GLN A 58 -7.44 7.91 -15.61
CA GLN A 58 -7.50 6.48 -15.28
C GLN A 58 -6.94 6.21 -13.89
N VAL A 59 -7.54 5.25 -13.17
CA VAL A 59 -7.01 4.81 -11.89
C VAL A 59 -5.71 4.04 -12.12
N ALA A 60 -4.62 4.59 -11.60
CA ALA A 60 -3.28 4.08 -11.78
C ALA A 60 -2.73 3.38 -10.54
N GLY A 61 -3.34 3.62 -9.38
CA GLY A 61 -2.89 3.03 -8.12
C GLY A 61 -3.93 3.15 -7.03
N VAL A 62 -3.72 2.37 -5.96
CA VAL A 62 -4.62 2.31 -4.81
C VAL A 62 -3.80 2.07 -3.55
N ALA A 63 -4.27 2.64 -2.43
CA ALA A 63 -3.69 2.36 -1.12
C ALA A 63 -4.77 2.30 -0.06
N ILE A 64 -4.55 1.47 0.95
CA ILE A 64 -5.42 1.35 2.13
C ILE A 64 -4.55 1.57 3.37
N VAL A 65 -4.98 2.48 4.24
CA VAL A 65 -4.29 2.79 5.48
C VAL A 65 -5.20 2.52 6.67
N LYS A 66 -4.67 1.79 7.64
CA LYS A 66 -5.32 1.57 8.94
C LYS A 66 -4.64 2.46 9.96
N GLN A 67 -5.42 3.33 10.62
CA GLN A 67 -4.91 4.13 11.72
C GLN A 67 -4.81 3.31 13.02
N LYS A 68 -4.00 3.80 13.96
CA LYS A 68 -3.86 3.24 15.32
C LYS A 68 -3.29 1.82 15.31
N PHE A 69 -2.09 1.70 14.77
CA PHE A 69 -1.34 0.44 14.74
C PHE A 69 0.05 0.66 15.36
N LEU A 70 0.34 0.02 16.47
CA LEU A 70 1.66 0.05 17.16
C LEU A 70 2.24 1.47 17.29
N LEU A 71 1.48 2.40 17.87
CA LEU A 71 1.87 3.80 18.00
C LEU A 71 2.19 4.45 16.64
N GLY A 72 1.44 4.05 15.65
CA GLY A 72 1.57 4.54 14.28
C GLY A 72 0.34 4.22 13.46
N ASP A 73 0.52 4.18 12.15
CA ASP A 73 -0.46 3.71 11.18
C ASP A 73 0.12 2.56 10.37
N TYR A 74 -0.74 1.81 9.71
CA TYR A 74 -0.36 0.65 8.90
C TYR A 74 -0.86 0.80 7.47
N LEU A 75 0.07 0.78 6.53
CA LEU A 75 -0.23 0.72 5.10
C LEU A 75 -0.55 -0.73 4.75
N GLU A 76 -1.86 -1.05 4.71
CA GLU A 76 -2.32 -2.42 4.45
C GLU A 76 -2.13 -2.84 3.01
N LEU A 77 -2.22 -1.89 2.07
CA LEU A 77 -2.17 -2.16 0.66
C LEU A 77 -1.58 -0.96 -0.09
N LEU A 78 -0.68 -1.23 -1.01
CA LEU A 78 -0.20 -0.28 -2.00
C LEU A 78 -0.06 -1.03 -3.32
N GLY A 79 -0.90 -0.69 -4.29
CA GLY A 79 -0.90 -1.31 -5.60
C GLY A 79 -0.82 -0.27 -6.69
N VAL A 80 -0.04 -0.56 -7.73
CA VAL A 80 0.11 0.29 -8.91
C VAL A 80 -0.14 -0.55 -10.16
N ALA A 81 -0.97 -0.03 -11.06
CA ALA A 81 -1.26 -0.70 -12.32
C ALA A 81 0.05 -0.95 -13.10
N VAL A 82 0.12 -2.08 -13.79
CA VAL A 82 1.33 -2.46 -14.54
C VAL A 82 1.73 -1.36 -15.53
N TRP A 83 0.76 -0.78 -16.23
CA TRP A 83 1.02 0.30 -17.21
C TRP A 83 1.51 1.60 -16.58
N ALA A 84 1.28 1.79 -15.26
CA ALA A 84 1.67 3.01 -14.54
C ALA A 84 2.98 2.85 -13.74
N ARG A 85 3.55 1.65 -13.75
CA ARG A 85 4.81 1.40 -13.05
C ARG A 85 5.96 2.18 -13.70
N GLN A 86 6.95 2.57 -12.90
CA GLN A 86 8.10 3.36 -13.31
C GLN A 86 7.75 4.80 -13.77
N ARG A 87 6.52 5.25 -13.51
CA ARG A 87 6.10 6.63 -13.74
C ARG A 87 6.08 7.46 -12.45
N GLY A 88 6.53 6.87 -11.34
CA GLY A 88 6.55 7.53 -10.05
C GLY A 88 5.21 7.50 -9.31
N THR A 89 4.21 6.81 -9.81
CA THR A 89 2.87 6.75 -9.20
C THR A 89 2.92 6.18 -7.78
N GLY A 90 3.66 5.08 -7.57
CA GLY A 90 3.80 4.47 -6.25
C GLY A 90 4.47 5.41 -5.25
N SER A 91 5.52 6.10 -5.66
CA SER A 91 6.20 7.09 -4.82
C SER A 91 5.29 8.27 -4.48
N GLN A 92 4.54 8.77 -5.44
CA GLN A 92 3.61 9.89 -5.22
C GLN A 92 2.50 9.52 -4.25
N LEU A 93 1.93 8.33 -4.42
CA LEU A 93 0.87 7.82 -3.54
C LEU A 93 1.41 7.62 -2.12
N LEU A 94 2.58 7.02 -1.98
CA LEU A 94 3.20 6.80 -0.68
C LEU A 94 3.57 8.12 0.00
N GLN A 95 4.14 9.08 -0.72
CA GLN A 95 4.48 10.38 -0.17
C GLN A 95 3.25 11.16 0.30
N HIS A 96 2.15 11.08 -0.44
CA HIS A 96 0.89 11.69 -0.03
C HIS A 96 0.40 11.10 1.30
N ILE A 97 0.45 9.79 1.43
CA ILE A 97 0.07 9.08 2.66
C ILE A 97 1.01 9.48 3.81
N GLU A 98 2.30 9.50 3.59
CA GLU A 98 3.29 9.87 4.61
C GLU A 98 3.06 11.28 5.13
N THR A 99 2.74 12.22 4.24
CA THR A 99 2.43 13.60 4.64
C THR A 99 1.27 13.63 5.62
N LEU A 100 0.22 12.85 5.38
CA LEU A 100 -0.93 12.77 6.28
C LEU A 100 -0.61 12.04 7.58
N VAL A 101 0.05 10.89 7.47
CA VAL A 101 0.38 10.03 8.62
C VAL A 101 1.30 10.77 9.60
N PHE A 102 2.35 11.40 9.11
CA PHE A 102 3.33 12.05 9.98
C PHE A 102 2.86 13.38 10.57
N GLN A 103 1.67 13.86 10.19
CA GLN A 103 0.99 14.95 10.92
C GLN A 103 0.36 14.48 12.23
N ARG A 104 -0.02 13.19 12.32
CA ARG A 104 -0.74 12.65 13.49
C ARG A 104 0.02 11.60 14.29
N THR A 105 1.03 10.98 13.69
CA THR A 105 1.80 9.92 14.37
C THR A 105 3.25 9.91 13.87
N ARG A 106 4.10 9.13 14.55
CA ARG A 106 5.53 9.07 14.26
C ARG A 106 5.94 7.87 13.39
N ASN A 107 5.05 6.89 13.22
CA ASN A 107 5.42 5.63 12.57
C ASN A 107 4.43 5.27 11.46
N LEU A 108 4.95 4.81 10.34
CA LEU A 108 4.18 4.16 9.31
C LEU A 108 4.78 2.77 9.07
N PHE A 109 3.94 1.75 9.24
CA PHE A 109 4.31 0.35 9.03
C PHE A 109 3.75 -0.13 7.69
N ALA A 110 4.40 -1.12 7.12
CA ALA A 110 3.93 -1.83 5.94
C ALA A 110 4.46 -3.26 5.99
N CYS A 111 3.91 -4.15 5.16
CA CYS A 111 4.44 -5.50 4.98
C CYS A 111 4.74 -5.73 3.51
N VAL A 112 5.76 -6.54 3.26
CA VAL A 112 6.12 -6.96 1.91
C VAL A 112 6.48 -8.44 1.93
N SER A 113 6.05 -9.18 0.90
CA SER A 113 6.43 -10.59 0.78
C SER A 113 7.93 -10.72 0.56
N ASP A 114 8.56 -11.70 1.20
CA ASP A 114 10.01 -11.90 1.14
C ASP A 114 10.52 -12.14 -0.29
N PHE A 115 9.69 -12.74 -1.15
CA PHE A 115 10.02 -12.98 -2.55
C PHE A 115 9.85 -11.74 -3.44
N ASN A 116 9.24 -10.68 -2.95
CA ASN A 116 8.97 -9.47 -3.75
C ASN A 116 10.15 -8.50 -3.68
N GLU A 117 11.22 -8.85 -4.40
CA GLU A 117 12.46 -8.07 -4.38
C GLU A 117 12.26 -6.64 -4.86
N GLN A 118 11.39 -6.45 -5.85
CA GLN A 118 11.12 -5.12 -6.42
C GLN A 118 10.46 -4.20 -5.39
N ALA A 119 9.47 -4.70 -4.65
CA ALA A 119 8.81 -3.92 -3.60
C ALA A 119 9.75 -3.67 -2.43
N ARG A 120 10.56 -4.66 -2.04
CA ARG A 120 11.56 -4.49 -0.97
C ARG A 120 12.54 -3.37 -1.31
N ALA A 121 13.05 -3.35 -2.54
CA ALA A 121 13.93 -2.29 -3.02
C ALA A 121 13.23 -0.93 -3.06
N PHE A 122 11.97 -0.90 -3.50
CA PHE A 122 11.16 0.32 -3.52
C PHE A 122 11.03 0.93 -2.12
N TYR A 123 10.60 0.13 -1.13
CA TYR A 123 10.43 0.62 0.23
C TYR A 123 11.74 1.06 0.86
N LYS A 124 12.82 0.33 0.63
CA LYS A 124 14.15 0.72 1.13
C LYS A 124 14.54 2.08 0.58
N LYS A 125 14.34 2.32 -0.69
CA LYS A 125 14.62 3.60 -1.34
C LYS A 125 13.75 4.73 -0.76
N GLN A 126 12.53 4.41 -0.34
CA GLN A 126 11.62 5.38 0.28
C GLN A 126 11.92 5.62 1.76
N GLY A 127 12.94 4.97 2.31
CA GLY A 127 13.36 5.19 3.69
C GLY A 127 12.79 4.22 4.72
N TYR A 128 12.20 3.11 4.27
CA TYR A 128 11.67 2.08 5.18
C TYR A 128 12.78 1.11 5.59
N GLN A 129 12.73 0.71 6.85
CA GLN A 129 13.63 -0.27 7.43
C GLN A 129 12.90 -1.60 7.59
N GLU A 130 13.54 -2.70 7.22
CA GLU A 130 13.02 -4.04 7.48
C GLU A 130 13.23 -4.36 8.96
N ILE A 131 12.11 -4.62 9.66
CA ILE A 131 12.13 -4.96 11.09
C ILE A 131 12.38 -6.44 11.27
N GLY A 132 11.71 -7.27 10.50
CA GLY A 132 11.92 -8.70 10.55
C GLY A 132 10.82 -9.48 9.86
N PRO A 133 11.07 -10.79 9.63
CA PRO A 133 10.12 -11.64 8.94
C PRO A 133 9.07 -12.23 9.87
N MET A 134 7.88 -12.46 9.30
CA MET A 134 6.80 -13.23 9.89
C MET A 134 6.60 -14.47 9.02
N PRO A 135 7.23 -15.61 9.37
CA PRO A 135 7.16 -16.82 8.56
C PRO A 135 5.74 -17.39 8.43
N ASN A 136 5.40 -17.89 7.26
CA ASN A 136 4.11 -18.53 6.99
C ASN A 136 2.91 -17.62 7.26
N PHE A 137 3.07 -16.31 7.07
CA PHE A 137 2.05 -15.33 7.47
C PHE A 137 0.84 -15.35 6.55
N LEU A 138 1.05 -15.35 5.25
CA LEU A 138 -0.03 -15.39 4.25
C LEU A 138 -0.14 -16.76 3.57
N ILE A 139 0.99 -17.32 3.14
CA ILE A 139 1.04 -18.62 2.49
C ILE A 139 2.17 -19.45 3.08
N PRO A 140 2.07 -20.80 3.02
CA PRO A 140 3.16 -21.66 3.49
C PRO A 140 4.45 -21.41 2.73
N GLY A 141 5.57 -21.40 3.44
CA GLY A 141 6.89 -21.31 2.84
C GLY A 141 7.35 -19.90 2.47
N SER A 142 6.51 -18.89 2.68
CA SER A 142 6.88 -17.49 2.47
C SER A 142 6.67 -16.69 3.75
N ALA A 143 7.48 -15.66 3.94
CA ALA A 143 7.33 -14.73 5.05
C ALA A 143 6.86 -13.38 4.54
N GLU A 144 6.07 -12.69 5.35
CA GLU A 144 5.86 -11.24 5.19
C GLU A 144 6.88 -10.53 6.04
N ILE A 145 7.52 -9.53 5.48
CA ILE A 145 8.53 -8.74 6.18
C ILE A 145 7.86 -7.47 6.66
N LEU A 146 7.91 -7.23 7.98
CA LEU A 146 7.40 -5.99 8.57
C LEU A 146 8.40 -4.88 8.32
N LEU A 147 7.91 -3.76 7.79
CA LEU A 147 8.68 -2.57 7.48
C LEU A 147 8.22 -1.40 8.33
N ARG A 148 9.12 -0.46 8.61
CA ARG A 148 8.78 0.76 9.32
C ARG A 148 9.55 1.96 8.79
N LYS A 149 8.84 3.08 8.61
CA LYS A 149 9.44 4.40 8.48
C LYS A 149 9.05 5.22 9.70
N THR A 150 9.99 5.90 10.31
CA THR A 150 9.74 6.65 11.53
C THR A 150 10.17 8.11 11.40
N ALA A 151 9.38 9.01 11.99
CA ALA A 151 9.73 10.42 12.15
C ALA A 151 10.36 10.71 13.52
N GLY A 152 10.60 9.66 14.32
CA GLY A 152 11.22 9.77 15.65
C GLY A 152 10.44 9.02 16.71
N PRO A 153 10.92 9.06 17.97
CA PRO A 153 10.25 8.40 19.08
C PRO A 153 8.83 8.94 19.29
N ALA A 154 7.93 8.06 19.72
CA ALA A 154 6.53 8.44 19.99
C ALA A 154 6.41 9.40 21.17
N ARG A 155 7.35 9.35 22.10
CA ARG A 155 7.39 10.24 23.26
C ARG A 155 8.69 11.04 23.27
N LYS A 156 8.56 12.32 23.58
CA LYS A 156 9.74 13.17 23.82
C LYS A 156 10.34 12.82 25.19
N SER A 157 11.66 12.72 25.25
CA SER A 157 12.38 12.52 26.50
C SER A 157 12.30 13.74 27.39
#